data_b48cac212ed8cf84bb2485cbc4f75c8a
#
_entry.id   b48cac212ed8cf84bb2485cbc4f75c8a
#
_cell.length_a   1.000
_cell.length_b   1.000
_cell.length_c   1.000
_cell.angle_alpha   90.00
_cell.angle_beta   90.00
_cell.angle_gamma   90.00
#
_symmetry.space_group_name_H-M   'P 1'
#
loop_
_entity.id
_entity.type
_entity.pdbx_description
1 polymer ?
#
loop_
_entity_poly.entity_id
_entity_poly.type
_entity_poly.pdbx_seq_one_letter_code
_entity_poly.pdbx_strand_id
1 'polypeptide(L)'
;MRILCFCITLLMLIACESGNQTSSQQLDQAVVDSLAYDSLVSPEVEVSIKTKNLESPGPSIPDTSELERTLIEQGLVNIQTVDSSVQQDMKYSTEDNFLHADVYGDFDACYLQLPVAEMLAKASNLLQKAHPNLRILVHDCVRPRSVQYQMWEIVKGTDQQRYVAAPGGTGSMHNYGAAVDLTLVHVDSGIVDMGTAFDFFGKLAQPRYETQYLNSGELTQAQVDNRRLLRWIMIQAGFSGILSEWWHFNAFPKKEVKARFQIVD
;
A
#
# COMPACT_ATOMS: atom_id res chain seq x y z
N MET A 1 -70.10 -36.53 -31.90
CA MET A 1 -68.76 -37.06 -31.54
C MET A 1 -67.86 -35.85 -31.30
N ARG A 2 -67.71 -35.43 -30.03
CA ARG A 2 -67.01 -34.21 -29.64
C ARG A 2 -65.67 -34.61 -29.07
N ILE A 3 -64.55 -34.18 -29.66
CA ILE A 3 -63.21 -34.39 -29.18
C ILE A 3 -62.85 -33.14 -28.37
N LEU A 4 -62.62 -33.39 -27.06
CA LEU A 4 -62.14 -32.36 -26.10
C LEU A 4 -60.63 -32.27 -26.17
N CYS A 5 -60.11 -31.08 -26.55
CA CYS A 5 -58.69 -30.80 -26.47
C CYS A 5 -58.38 -30.21 -25.09
N PHE A 6 -57.53 -30.89 -24.31
CA PHE A 6 -56.99 -30.40 -23.02
C PHE A 6 -55.72 -29.62 -23.32
N CYS A 7 -55.77 -28.31 -23.12
CA CYS A 7 -54.56 -27.47 -23.04
C CYS A 7 -54.01 -27.49 -21.60
N ILE A 8 -52.86 -28.08 -21.43
CA ILE A 8 -52.09 -28.00 -20.18
C ILE A 8 -51.20 -26.74 -20.30
N THR A 9 -51.54 -25.70 -19.56
CA THR A 9 -50.70 -24.52 -19.36
C THR A 9 -49.69 -24.83 -18.24
N LEU A 10 -48.42 -24.94 -18.65
CA LEU A 10 -47.27 -25.07 -17.73
C LEU A 10 -46.87 -23.67 -17.25
N LEU A 11 -47.21 -23.33 -16.01
CA LEU A 11 -46.71 -22.14 -15.33
C LEU A 11 -45.25 -22.38 -14.94
N MET A 12 -44.32 -21.74 -15.61
CA MET A 12 -42.97 -21.60 -15.14
C MET A 12 -42.90 -20.50 -14.07
N LEU A 13 -42.72 -20.86 -12.83
CA LEU A 13 -42.32 -19.98 -11.73
C LEU A 13 -40.82 -19.63 -11.95
N ILE A 14 -40.57 -18.41 -12.42
CA ILE A 14 -39.21 -17.84 -12.38
C ILE A 14 -38.98 -17.38 -10.94
N ALA A 15 -38.27 -18.18 -10.17
CA ALA A 15 -37.70 -17.76 -8.89
C ALA A 15 -36.56 -16.76 -9.17
N CYS A 16 -36.78 -15.53 -8.81
CA CYS A 16 -35.74 -14.50 -8.80
C CYS A 16 -34.86 -14.76 -7.57
N GLU A 17 -33.80 -15.53 -7.72
CA GLU A 17 -32.72 -15.58 -6.72
C GLU A 17 -31.88 -14.32 -6.85
N SER A 18 -32.11 -13.36 -5.96
CA SER A 18 -31.19 -12.27 -5.69
C SER A 18 -29.96 -12.85 -4.98
N GLY A 19 -29.01 -13.35 -5.77
CA GLY A 19 -27.75 -13.85 -5.28
C GLY A 19 -26.93 -12.72 -4.68
N ASN A 20 -26.83 -12.75 -3.36
CA ASN A 20 -25.87 -11.99 -2.60
C ASN A 20 -24.47 -12.51 -2.99
N GLN A 21 -23.78 -11.88 -3.94
CA GLN A 21 -22.40 -12.20 -4.25
C GLN A 21 -21.53 -11.76 -3.07
N THR A 22 -21.17 -12.75 -2.29
CA THR A 22 -20.39 -12.64 -1.06
C THR A 22 -18.93 -12.18 -1.35
N SER A 23 -18.32 -11.54 -0.36
CA SER A 23 -16.95 -11.02 -0.34
C SER A 23 -15.86 -12.03 -0.76
N SER A 24 -16.16 -13.33 -0.79
CA SER A 24 -15.25 -14.38 -1.25
C SER A 24 -14.95 -14.33 -2.75
N GLN A 25 -15.93 -14.02 -3.60
CA GLN A 25 -15.70 -13.95 -5.06
C GLN A 25 -14.82 -12.76 -5.47
N GLN A 26 -14.85 -11.66 -4.71
CA GLN A 26 -13.96 -10.52 -4.98
C GLN A 26 -12.52 -10.76 -4.51
N LEU A 27 -12.33 -11.57 -3.47
CA LEU A 27 -11.00 -12.03 -3.04
C LEU A 27 -10.38 -13.00 -4.05
N ASP A 28 -11.19 -13.90 -4.63
CA ASP A 28 -10.73 -14.85 -5.64
C ASP A 28 -10.27 -14.14 -6.93
N GLN A 29 -10.91 -13.04 -7.33
CA GLN A 29 -10.51 -12.29 -8.51
C GLN A 29 -9.17 -11.55 -8.31
N ALA A 30 -8.92 -11.00 -7.13
CA ALA A 30 -7.63 -10.35 -6.82
C ALA A 30 -6.47 -11.37 -6.79
N VAL A 31 -6.75 -12.60 -6.37
CA VAL A 31 -5.79 -13.72 -6.40
C VAL A 31 -5.56 -14.21 -7.84
N VAL A 32 -6.62 -14.34 -8.64
CA VAL A 32 -6.52 -14.74 -10.06
C VAL A 32 -5.76 -13.69 -10.88
N ASP A 33 -5.98 -12.39 -10.64
CA ASP A 33 -5.24 -11.30 -11.30
C ASP A 33 -3.75 -11.32 -10.90
N SER A 34 -3.42 -11.73 -9.67
CA SER A 34 -2.04 -11.96 -9.23
C SER A 34 -1.38 -13.15 -9.93
N LEU A 35 -2.11 -14.27 -10.10
CA LEU A 35 -1.62 -15.49 -10.75
C LEU A 35 -1.44 -15.30 -12.26
N ALA A 36 -2.26 -14.47 -12.90
CA ALA A 36 -2.15 -14.17 -14.33
C ALA A 36 -0.88 -13.36 -14.65
N TYR A 37 -0.38 -12.54 -13.70
CA TYR A 37 0.88 -11.82 -13.88
C TYR A 37 2.10 -12.73 -13.72
N ASP A 38 2.04 -13.76 -12.88
CA ASP A 38 3.11 -14.73 -12.65
C ASP A 38 3.46 -15.54 -13.90
N SER A 39 2.48 -15.71 -14.82
CA SER A 39 2.71 -16.41 -16.10
C SER A 39 3.49 -15.61 -17.13
N LEU A 40 3.73 -14.33 -16.91
CA LEU A 40 4.45 -13.42 -17.81
C LEU A 40 5.92 -13.21 -17.41
N VAL A 41 6.34 -13.71 -16.25
CA VAL A 41 7.71 -13.54 -15.73
C VAL A 41 8.30 -14.90 -15.39
N SER A 42 9.19 -15.44 -16.24
CA SER A 42 9.98 -16.67 -15.99
C SER A 42 11.28 -16.36 -15.25
N PRO A 43 12.04 -17.42 -14.76
CA PRO A 43 11.84 -18.11 -13.49
C PRO A 43 12.98 -17.87 -12.47
N GLU A 44 12.77 -18.42 -11.28
CA GLU A 44 13.71 -18.80 -10.20
C GLU A 44 15.15 -18.26 -10.25
N VAL A 45 15.45 -17.36 -9.31
CA VAL A 45 16.83 -17.07 -8.88
C VAL A 45 16.90 -17.29 -7.37
N GLU A 46 17.55 -18.39 -6.97
CA GLU A 46 17.97 -18.59 -5.56
C GLU A 46 18.94 -17.49 -5.17
N VAL A 47 18.54 -16.68 -4.19
CA VAL A 47 19.40 -15.64 -3.61
C VAL A 47 20.13 -16.21 -2.39
N SER A 48 21.36 -16.60 -2.57
CA SER A 48 22.29 -16.89 -1.46
C SER A 48 22.71 -15.59 -0.80
N ILE A 49 22.15 -15.29 0.38
CA ILE A 49 22.53 -14.12 1.18
C ILE A 49 23.85 -14.44 1.90
N LYS A 50 24.96 -13.90 1.41
CA LYS A 50 26.21 -13.83 2.19
C LYS A 50 26.11 -12.67 3.16
N THR A 51 25.95 -12.97 4.44
CA THR A 51 26.15 -12.01 5.53
C THR A 51 27.60 -11.56 5.53
N LYS A 52 27.82 -10.31 5.16
CA LYS A 52 29.12 -9.64 5.26
C LYS A 52 29.11 -8.85 6.57
N ASN A 53 29.94 -9.29 7.53
CA ASN A 53 30.22 -8.50 8.73
C ASN A 53 30.76 -7.14 8.32
N LEU A 54 30.00 -6.08 8.54
CA LEU A 54 30.44 -4.69 8.45
C LEU A 54 30.77 -4.18 9.86
N GLU A 55 32.02 -4.37 10.29
CA GLU A 55 32.63 -3.50 11.28
C GLU A 55 33.35 -2.39 10.52
N SER A 56 32.70 -1.25 10.36
CA SER A 56 33.32 0.03 10.05
C SER A 56 32.70 1.09 10.97
N PRO A 57 33.45 2.05 11.53
CA PRO A 57 32.85 3.12 12.30
C PRO A 57 31.94 3.89 11.36
N GLY A 58 30.63 3.86 11.67
CA GLY A 58 29.61 4.57 10.88
C GLY A 58 29.92 6.06 10.81
N PRO A 59 29.50 6.72 9.72
CA PRO A 59 29.60 8.18 9.63
C PRO A 59 28.88 8.80 10.84
N SER A 60 29.46 9.86 11.39
CA SER A 60 28.84 10.68 12.44
C SER A 60 27.44 11.07 11.99
N ILE A 61 26.43 10.69 12.77
CA ILE A 61 25.01 11.03 12.52
C ILE A 61 24.94 12.56 12.46
N PRO A 62 24.50 13.18 11.33
CA PRO A 62 24.24 14.61 11.27
C PRO A 62 23.16 14.97 12.29
N ASP A 63 23.04 16.21 12.67
CA ASP A 63 22.12 16.73 13.69
C ASP A 63 20.69 16.20 13.47
N THR A 64 20.41 15.08 14.11
CA THR A 64 19.15 14.32 13.97
C THR A 64 18.08 15.00 14.81
N SER A 65 16.89 15.19 14.26
CA SER A 65 15.76 15.73 15.01
C SER A 65 15.48 14.89 16.27
N GLU A 66 14.86 15.46 17.29
CA GLU A 66 14.50 14.75 18.52
C GLU A 66 13.62 13.51 18.22
N LEU A 67 12.72 13.65 17.23
CA LEU A 67 11.88 12.55 16.75
C LEU A 67 12.74 11.41 16.17
N GLU A 68 13.70 11.71 15.30
CA GLU A 68 14.56 10.67 14.71
C GLU A 68 15.36 9.92 15.77
N ARG A 69 15.89 10.63 16.77
CA ARG A 69 16.58 9.97 17.91
C ARG A 69 15.64 9.00 18.62
N THR A 70 14.41 9.42 18.89
CA THR A 70 13.40 8.57 19.53
C THR A 70 13.10 7.34 18.67
N LEU A 71 12.96 7.49 17.35
CA LEU A 71 12.71 6.38 16.42
C LEU A 71 13.89 5.38 16.44
N ILE A 72 15.13 5.87 16.39
CA ILE A 72 16.34 5.04 16.43
C ILE A 72 16.42 4.28 17.77
N GLU A 73 16.15 4.95 18.89
CA GLU A 73 16.14 4.33 20.22
C GLU A 73 15.05 3.24 20.34
N GLN A 74 13.95 3.37 19.61
CA GLN A 74 12.89 2.35 19.50
C GLN A 74 13.23 1.24 18.49
N GLY A 75 14.41 1.27 17.88
CA GLY A 75 14.88 0.25 16.94
C GLY A 75 14.38 0.40 15.51
N LEU A 76 13.77 1.54 15.15
CA LEU A 76 13.44 1.83 13.77
C LEU A 76 14.72 2.25 13.01
N VAL A 77 14.70 1.98 11.70
CA VAL A 77 15.82 2.32 10.81
C VAL A 77 15.35 3.19 9.67
N ASN A 78 16.17 4.15 9.26
CA ASN A 78 15.96 4.92 8.05
C ASN A 78 16.16 4.00 6.83
N ILE A 79 15.19 3.94 5.93
CA ILE A 79 15.24 3.09 4.73
C ILE A 79 16.48 3.36 3.87
N GLN A 80 16.98 4.59 3.84
CA GLN A 80 18.18 4.96 3.09
C GLN A 80 19.45 4.25 3.60
N THR A 81 19.46 3.80 4.85
CA THR A 81 20.58 3.01 5.41
C THR A 81 20.50 1.53 5.01
N VAL A 82 19.34 1.04 4.59
CA VAL A 82 19.09 -0.35 4.17
C VAL A 82 19.12 -0.46 2.63
N ASP A 83 18.46 0.45 1.93
CA ASP A 83 18.47 0.55 0.47
C ASP A 83 18.35 2.02 0.03
N SER A 84 19.48 2.62 -0.35
CA SER A 84 19.55 4.01 -0.80
C SER A 84 18.89 4.26 -2.17
N SER A 85 18.47 3.23 -2.88
CA SER A 85 17.77 3.36 -4.17
C SER A 85 16.26 3.62 -4.01
N VAL A 86 15.70 3.39 -2.82
CA VAL A 86 14.32 3.80 -2.49
C VAL A 86 14.27 5.31 -2.37
N GLN A 87 13.48 5.97 -3.22
CA GLN A 87 13.31 7.42 -3.16
C GLN A 87 12.28 7.81 -2.11
N GLN A 88 12.37 9.04 -1.61
CA GLN A 88 11.50 9.58 -0.57
C GLN A 88 10.91 10.93 -1.00
N ASP A 89 9.63 11.12 -0.77
CA ASP A 89 8.86 12.35 -0.93
C ASP A 89 7.77 12.33 0.15
N MET A 90 8.19 12.63 1.40
CA MET A 90 7.35 12.51 2.59
C MET A 90 6.26 13.58 2.56
N LYS A 91 5.07 13.20 2.08
CA LYS A 91 3.99 14.14 1.75
C LYS A 91 3.48 14.94 2.96
N TYR A 92 3.57 14.38 4.14
CA TYR A 92 3.09 15.05 5.36
C TYR A 92 4.13 15.98 6.02
N SER A 93 5.36 16.05 5.45
CA SER A 93 6.40 17.02 5.79
C SER A 93 6.30 18.32 4.98
N THR A 94 5.20 18.50 4.25
CA THR A 94 4.89 19.69 3.44
C THR A 94 3.38 19.93 3.44
N GLU A 95 2.93 21.03 2.85
CA GLU A 95 1.51 21.29 2.61
C GLU A 95 0.95 20.55 1.36
N ASP A 96 1.81 19.85 0.58
CA ASP A 96 1.41 19.09 -0.62
C ASP A 96 0.81 17.72 -0.23
N ASN A 97 -0.26 17.77 0.55
CA ASN A 97 -1.05 16.61 0.98
C ASN A 97 -2.52 16.99 1.13
N PHE A 98 -3.39 16.02 1.40
CA PHE A 98 -4.84 16.27 1.50
C PHE A 98 -5.28 17.11 2.72
N LEU A 99 -4.40 17.27 3.71
CA LEU A 99 -4.67 18.12 4.88
C LEU A 99 -4.36 19.58 4.60
N HIS A 100 -3.59 19.88 3.52
CA HIS A 100 -3.01 21.19 3.23
C HIS A 100 -2.24 21.75 4.44
N ALA A 101 -1.54 20.90 5.15
CA ALA A 101 -0.79 21.22 6.36
C ALA A 101 0.46 20.32 6.47
N ASP A 102 1.58 20.92 6.84
CA ASP A 102 2.74 20.20 7.33
C ASP A 102 2.47 19.73 8.77
N VAL A 103 2.44 18.42 8.99
CA VAL A 103 2.20 17.80 10.30
C VAL A 103 3.42 17.04 10.83
N TYR A 104 4.50 16.97 10.05
CA TYR A 104 5.76 16.34 10.43
C TYR A 104 6.85 17.35 10.80
N GLY A 105 6.74 18.64 10.37
CA GLY A 105 7.77 19.65 10.56
C GLY A 105 9.08 19.26 9.89
N ASP A 106 10.19 19.32 10.63
CA ASP A 106 11.53 18.99 10.12
C ASP A 106 11.76 17.49 9.87
N PHE A 107 10.75 16.63 10.10
CA PHE A 107 10.86 15.20 9.88
C PHE A 107 10.43 14.82 8.46
N ASP A 108 11.39 14.52 7.60
CA ASP A 108 11.20 14.25 6.17
C ASP A 108 11.77 12.88 5.72
N ALA A 109 12.01 11.96 6.65
CA ALA A 109 12.65 10.68 6.39
C ALA A 109 11.74 9.48 6.67
N CYS A 110 11.87 8.42 5.85
CA CYS A 110 11.16 7.17 6.03
C CYS A 110 11.86 6.27 7.04
N TYR A 111 11.32 6.19 8.25
CA TYR A 111 11.72 5.22 9.27
C TYR A 111 10.75 4.06 9.35
N LEU A 112 11.27 2.85 9.49
CA LEU A 112 10.51 1.59 9.54
C LEU A 112 11.11 0.65 10.59
N GLN A 113 10.32 -0.30 11.09
CA GLN A 113 10.87 -1.45 11.79
C GLN A 113 11.88 -2.17 10.89
N LEU A 114 13.03 -2.61 11.42
CA LEU A 114 14.08 -3.23 10.60
C LEU A 114 13.57 -4.33 9.65
N PRO A 115 12.75 -5.32 10.09
CA PRO A 115 12.25 -6.34 9.18
C PRO A 115 11.32 -5.77 8.07
N VAL A 116 10.65 -4.63 8.32
CA VAL A 116 9.82 -3.95 7.32
C VAL A 116 10.69 -3.23 6.29
N ALA A 117 11.76 -2.58 6.75
CA ALA A 117 12.75 -1.96 5.86
C ALA A 117 13.44 -2.99 4.96
N GLU A 118 13.79 -4.17 5.50
CA GLU A 118 14.35 -5.29 4.73
C GLU A 118 13.36 -5.82 3.68
N MET A 119 12.07 -5.92 4.01
CA MET A 119 11.03 -6.28 3.05
C MET A 119 10.91 -5.23 1.94
N LEU A 120 10.98 -3.92 2.27
CA LEU A 120 10.92 -2.85 1.28
C LEU A 120 12.16 -2.86 0.37
N ALA A 121 13.35 -3.09 0.91
CA ALA A 121 14.57 -3.29 0.14
C ALA A 121 14.46 -4.49 -0.81
N LYS A 122 13.84 -5.60 -0.37
CA LYS A 122 13.55 -6.75 -1.25
C LYS A 122 12.61 -6.35 -2.39
N ALA A 123 11.53 -5.58 -2.11
CA ALA A 123 10.63 -5.08 -3.15
C ALA A 123 11.37 -4.21 -4.17
N SER A 124 12.21 -3.28 -3.72
CA SER A 124 13.05 -2.42 -4.54
C SER A 124 13.98 -3.23 -5.44
N ASN A 125 14.66 -4.24 -4.89
CA ASN A 125 15.53 -5.13 -5.65
C ASN A 125 14.79 -5.95 -6.72
N LEU A 126 13.59 -6.46 -6.40
CA LEU A 126 12.75 -7.18 -7.37
C LEU A 126 12.31 -6.25 -8.50
N LEU A 127 11.87 -5.04 -8.17
CA LEU A 127 11.48 -4.04 -9.14
C LEU A 127 12.62 -3.72 -10.10
N GLN A 128 13.79 -3.38 -9.58
CA GLN A 128 14.94 -2.96 -10.38
C GLN A 128 15.48 -4.09 -11.28
N LYS A 129 15.37 -5.35 -10.85
CA LYS A 129 15.72 -6.50 -11.69
C LYS A 129 14.79 -6.67 -12.90
N ALA A 130 13.48 -6.47 -12.69
CA ALA A 130 12.47 -6.59 -13.74
C ALA A 130 12.36 -5.32 -14.59
N HIS A 131 12.52 -4.16 -13.99
CA HIS A 131 12.35 -2.84 -14.59
C HIS A 131 13.49 -1.90 -14.14
N PRO A 132 14.68 -1.94 -14.78
CA PRO A 132 15.87 -1.20 -14.33
C PRO A 132 15.69 0.32 -14.22
N ASN A 133 14.74 0.88 -14.96
CA ASN A 133 14.45 2.32 -14.98
C ASN A 133 13.38 2.74 -13.95
N LEU A 134 12.83 1.81 -13.18
CA LEU A 134 11.84 2.13 -12.14
C LEU A 134 12.47 2.11 -10.75
N ARG A 135 11.96 2.97 -9.87
CA ARG A 135 12.27 3.02 -8.44
C ARG A 135 10.99 3.06 -7.63
N ILE A 136 11.07 2.62 -6.39
CA ILE A 136 10.03 2.87 -5.38
C ILE A 136 10.21 4.31 -4.88
N LEU A 137 9.10 5.05 -4.77
CA LEU A 137 9.03 6.35 -4.15
C LEU A 137 8.07 6.28 -2.96
N VAL A 138 8.56 6.46 -1.75
CA VAL A 138 7.74 6.44 -0.53
C VAL A 138 7.16 7.81 -0.22
N HIS A 139 5.91 7.84 0.22
CA HIS A 139 5.16 9.04 0.60
C HIS A 139 4.86 9.10 2.10
N ASP A 140 4.73 7.94 2.77
CA ASP A 140 4.57 7.85 4.21
C ASP A 140 5.09 6.51 4.74
N CYS A 141 5.68 6.54 5.94
CA CYS A 141 6.28 5.38 6.61
C CYS A 141 5.80 5.30 8.07
N VAL A 142 6.71 5.46 9.04
CA VAL A 142 6.29 5.62 10.43
C VAL A 142 5.54 6.94 10.58
N ARG A 143 4.37 6.88 11.23
CA ARG A 143 3.57 8.04 11.59
C ARG A 143 3.38 8.03 13.09
N PRO A 144 4.07 8.89 13.85
CA PRO A 144 3.87 9.00 15.29
C PRO A 144 2.39 9.18 15.66
N ARG A 145 1.99 8.68 16.80
CA ARG A 145 0.60 8.83 17.25
C ARG A 145 0.23 10.29 17.49
N SER A 146 1.17 11.11 17.94
CA SER A 146 1.00 12.56 18.05
C SER A 146 0.61 13.20 16.72
N VAL A 147 1.27 12.83 15.62
CA VAL A 147 0.93 13.26 14.26
C VAL A 147 -0.45 12.75 13.85
N GLN A 148 -0.76 11.48 14.14
CA GLN A 148 -2.10 10.92 13.88
C GLN A 148 -3.21 11.70 14.61
N TYR A 149 -2.96 12.21 15.83
CA TYR A 149 -3.89 13.10 16.54
C TYR A 149 -4.05 14.44 15.82
N GLN A 150 -2.97 15.05 15.35
CA GLN A 150 -3.03 16.31 14.59
C GLN A 150 -3.86 16.13 13.31
N MET A 151 -3.57 15.09 12.51
CA MET A 151 -4.33 14.76 11.31
C MET A 151 -5.82 14.58 11.61
N TRP A 152 -6.14 13.85 12.68
CA TRP A 152 -7.53 13.62 13.10
C TRP A 152 -8.25 14.91 13.47
N GLU A 153 -7.63 15.79 14.23
CA GLU A 153 -8.25 17.08 14.62
C GLU A 153 -8.46 18.01 13.42
N ILE A 154 -7.58 17.99 12.42
CA ILE A 154 -7.75 18.74 11.17
C ILE A 154 -8.99 18.27 10.40
N VAL A 155 -9.19 16.96 10.27
CA VAL A 155 -10.29 16.40 9.45
C VAL A 155 -11.58 16.16 10.25
N LYS A 156 -11.59 16.38 11.55
CA LYS A 156 -12.72 16.10 12.45
C LYS A 156 -13.97 16.87 12.04
N GLY A 157 -15.06 16.13 11.85
CA GLY A 157 -16.33 16.71 11.41
C GLY A 157 -16.43 17.00 9.91
N THR A 158 -15.40 16.67 9.14
CA THR A 158 -15.42 16.74 7.66
C THR A 158 -15.67 15.37 7.04
N ASP A 159 -15.96 15.33 5.74
CA ASP A 159 -16.09 14.09 4.97
C ASP A 159 -14.77 13.31 4.88
N GLN A 160 -13.64 13.97 5.12
CA GLN A 160 -12.31 13.37 5.10
C GLN A 160 -12.01 12.56 6.36
N GLN A 161 -12.72 12.79 7.46
CA GLN A 161 -12.50 12.08 8.74
C GLN A 161 -12.51 10.56 8.62
N ARG A 162 -13.32 10.01 7.71
CA ARG A 162 -13.41 8.55 7.46
C ARG A 162 -12.15 7.93 6.88
N TYR A 163 -11.22 8.73 6.33
CA TYR A 163 -9.98 8.27 5.72
C TYR A 163 -8.79 8.33 6.68
N VAL A 164 -8.93 9.01 7.79
CA VAL A 164 -7.91 9.07 8.84
C VAL A 164 -8.29 8.08 9.94
N ALA A 165 -7.40 7.14 10.25
CA ALA A 165 -7.64 6.20 11.35
C ALA A 165 -7.75 6.95 12.68
N ALA A 166 -8.77 6.61 13.49
CA ALA A 166 -8.92 7.20 14.80
C ALA A 166 -7.65 6.97 15.65
N PRO A 167 -7.06 8.00 16.25
CA PRO A 167 -5.77 7.90 16.94
C PRO A 167 -5.82 7.10 18.25
N GLY A 168 -7.02 6.91 18.80
CA GLY A 168 -7.25 6.11 20.01
C GLY A 168 -7.14 4.60 19.77
N GLY A 169 -6.99 3.84 20.83
CA GLY A 169 -6.99 2.38 20.79
C GLY A 169 -5.77 1.80 20.09
N THR A 170 -5.99 1.06 18.99
CA THR A 170 -4.93 0.31 18.30
C THR A 170 -4.22 1.08 17.20
N GLY A 171 -4.60 2.32 16.94
CA GLY A 171 -3.98 3.17 15.94
C GLY A 171 -3.96 2.64 14.51
N SER A 172 -3.22 3.35 13.65
CA SER A 172 -2.84 2.94 12.30
C SER A 172 -1.65 1.97 12.32
N MET A 173 -1.45 1.20 11.24
CA MET A 173 -0.25 0.38 11.06
C MET A 173 1.01 1.24 10.91
N HIS A 174 0.87 2.46 10.37
CA HIS A 174 1.94 3.46 10.32
C HIS A 174 2.44 3.85 11.71
N ASN A 175 1.56 3.86 12.73
CA ASN A 175 1.99 4.20 14.10
C ASN A 175 2.98 3.18 14.70
N TYR A 176 3.15 2.03 14.08
CA TYR A 176 4.10 0.99 14.50
C TYR A 176 5.34 0.92 13.61
N GLY A 177 5.45 1.77 12.57
CA GLY A 177 6.47 1.63 11.52
C GLY A 177 6.35 0.32 10.74
N ALA A 178 5.11 -0.18 10.57
CA ALA A 178 4.79 -1.47 9.96
C ALA A 178 3.89 -1.37 8.72
N ALA A 179 3.74 -0.19 8.16
CA ALA A 179 3.09 0.08 6.88
C ALA A 179 3.86 1.14 6.09
N VAL A 180 3.64 1.14 4.79
CA VAL A 180 4.21 2.12 3.85
C VAL A 180 3.14 2.57 2.86
N ASP A 181 3.16 3.86 2.52
CA ASP A 181 2.44 4.42 1.39
C ASP A 181 3.47 4.81 0.32
N LEU A 182 3.28 4.33 -0.90
CA LEU A 182 4.31 4.47 -1.93
C LEU A 182 3.74 4.41 -3.36
N THR A 183 4.55 4.85 -4.30
CA THR A 183 4.30 4.75 -5.74
C THR A 183 5.56 4.29 -6.47
N LEU A 184 5.49 4.27 -7.80
CA LEU A 184 6.63 4.06 -8.68
C LEU A 184 7.06 5.37 -9.32
N VAL A 185 8.37 5.51 -9.55
CA VAL A 185 8.95 6.62 -10.30
C VAL A 185 9.89 6.08 -11.35
N HIS A 186 9.80 6.60 -12.57
CA HIS A 186 10.75 6.35 -13.64
C HIS A 186 11.91 7.33 -13.53
N VAL A 187 13.15 6.85 -13.60
CA VAL A 187 14.35 7.66 -13.38
C VAL A 187 14.48 8.84 -14.34
N ASP A 188 13.92 8.77 -15.55
CA ASP A 188 14.00 9.79 -16.58
C ASP A 188 12.74 10.64 -16.74
N SER A 189 11.54 10.08 -16.40
CA SER A 189 10.26 10.72 -16.72
C SER A 189 9.38 11.05 -15.52
N GLY A 190 9.83 10.75 -14.30
CA GLY A 190 9.13 11.09 -13.07
C GLY A 190 8.07 10.07 -12.63
N ILE A 191 7.09 10.51 -11.86
CA ILE A 191 6.08 9.65 -11.22
C ILE A 191 5.30 8.87 -12.28
N VAL A 192 5.17 7.55 -12.06
CA VAL A 192 4.37 6.65 -12.91
C VAL A 192 2.88 6.93 -12.69
N ASP A 193 2.15 7.07 -13.79
CA ASP A 193 0.71 7.36 -13.74
C ASP A 193 -0.09 6.17 -13.19
N MET A 194 -0.66 6.34 -12.01
CA MET A 194 -1.51 5.36 -11.32
C MET A 194 -3.02 5.63 -11.53
N GLY A 195 -3.39 6.62 -12.35
CA GLY A 195 -4.78 7.00 -12.63
C GLY A 195 -5.45 7.87 -11.55
N THR A 196 -4.83 7.98 -10.37
CA THR A 196 -5.17 8.97 -9.34
C THR A 196 -3.90 9.41 -8.63
N ALA A 197 -3.93 10.58 -8.04
CA ALA A 197 -2.88 11.00 -7.12
C ALA A 197 -2.86 10.11 -5.86
N PHE A 198 -1.76 10.16 -5.12
CA PHE A 198 -1.70 9.73 -3.72
C PHE A 198 -2.77 10.48 -2.91
N ASP A 199 -3.33 9.85 -1.90
CA ASP A 199 -4.40 10.43 -1.06
C ASP A 199 -5.69 10.86 -1.80
N PHE A 200 -5.92 10.35 -3.02
CA PHE A 200 -7.21 10.53 -3.67
C PHE A 200 -8.29 9.64 -3.01
N PHE A 201 -9.13 10.23 -2.17
CA PHE A 201 -10.16 9.54 -1.40
C PHE A 201 -11.46 9.27 -2.17
N GLY A 202 -11.35 8.73 -3.37
CA GLY A 202 -12.47 8.31 -4.19
C GLY A 202 -12.44 6.83 -4.53
N LYS A 203 -13.55 6.30 -5.04
CA LYS A 203 -13.63 4.90 -5.48
C LYS A 203 -12.62 4.58 -6.58
N LEU A 204 -12.22 5.57 -7.38
CA LEU A 204 -11.26 5.40 -8.46
C LEU A 204 -9.86 4.98 -7.95
N ALA A 205 -9.49 5.32 -6.72
CA ALA A 205 -8.24 4.87 -6.09
C ALA A 205 -8.31 3.45 -5.50
N GLN A 206 -9.51 2.84 -5.46
CA GLN A 206 -9.72 1.59 -4.75
C GLN A 206 -9.44 0.37 -5.65
N PRO A 207 -8.49 -0.52 -5.32
CA PRO A 207 -8.16 -1.72 -6.09
C PRO A 207 -9.36 -2.60 -6.42
N ARG A 208 -10.35 -2.67 -5.51
CA ARG A 208 -11.57 -3.46 -5.70
C ARG A 208 -12.42 -3.05 -6.89
N TYR A 209 -12.22 -1.85 -7.43
CA TYR A 209 -13.00 -1.31 -8.55
C TYR A 209 -12.19 -1.14 -9.84
N GLU A 210 -10.91 -1.55 -9.89
CA GLU A 210 -10.04 -1.38 -11.05
C GLU A 210 -10.65 -1.96 -12.34
N THR A 211 -11.18 -3.18 -12.29
CA THR A 211 -11.81 -3.82 -13.44
C THR A 211 -13.06 -3.05 -13.89
N GLN A 212 -13.88 -2.54 -12.96
CA GLN A 212 -15.05 -1.73 -13.28
C GLN A 212 -14.65 -0.46 -14.02
N TYR A 213 -13.66 0.28 -13.49
CA TYR A 213 -13.23 1.56 -14.07
C TYR A 213 -12.41 1.40 -15.34
N LEU A 214 -11.72 0.28 -15.52
CA LEU A 214 -11.11 -0.08 -16.79
C LEU A 214 -12.21 -0.29 -17.87
N ASN A 215 -13.26 -1.03 -17.54
CA ASN A 215 -14.37 -1.31 -18.47
C ASN A 215 -15.18 -0.06 -18.82
N SER A 216 -15.31 0.90 -17.91
CA SER A 216 -15.99 2.19 -18.15
C SER A 216 -15.09 3.24 -18.82
N GLY A 217 -13.78 2.99 -18.92
CA GLY A 217 -12.80 3.91 -19.50
C GLY A 217 -12.36 5.04 -18.57
N GLU A 218 -12.70 4.99 -17.28
CA GLU A 218 -12.24 5.95 -16.26
C GLU A 218 -10.81 5.66 -15.79
N LEU A 219 -10.34 4.41 -15.95
CA LEU A 219 -8.93 4.02 -15.87
C LEU A 219 -8.47 3.45 -17.21
N THR A 220 -7.26 3.75 -17.61
CA THR A 220 -6.61 3.14 -18.76
C THR A 220 -5.99 1.79 -18.39
N GLN A 221 -5.73 0.93 -19.40
CA GLN A 221 -5.02 -0.32 -19.18
C GLN A 221 -3.64 -0.09 -18.57
N ALA A 222 -2.90 0.92 -19.05
CA ALA A 222 -1.57 1.27 -18.53
C ALA A 222 -1.59 1.62 -17.03
N GLN A 223 -2.58 2.41 -16.59
CA GLN A 223 -2.74 2.77 -15.17
C GLN A 223 -3.04 1.55 -14.31
N VAL A 224 -3.91 0.66 -14.76
CA VAL A 224 -4.22 -0.59 -14.07
C VAL A 224 -2.98 -1.50 -14.02
N ASP A 225 -2.22 -1.61 -15.11
CA ASP A 225 -1.00 -2.43 -15.17
C ASP A 225 0.09 -1.87 -14.25
N ASN A 226 0.23 -0.56 -14.15
CA ASN A 226 1.14 0.09 -13.22
C ASN A 226 0.79 -0.24 -11.75
N ARG A 227 -0.50 -0.17 -11.38
CA ARG A 227 -0.96 -0.58 -10.04
C ARG A 227 -0.74 -2.06 -9.76
N ARG A 228 -0.97 -2.92 -10.77
CA ARG A 228 -0.73 -4.38 -10.67
C ARG A 228 0.74 -4.68 -10.48
N LEU A 229 1.63 -4.02 -11.24
CA LEU A 229 3.07 -4.15 -11.07
C LEU A 229 3.48 -3.79 -9.66
N LEU A 230 3.08 -2.61 -9.16
CA LEU A 230 3.38 -2.18 -7.80
C LEU A 230 2.89 -3.21 -6.77
N ARG A 231 1.65 -3.62 -6.86
CA ARG A 231 1.04 -4.60 -5.95
C ARG A 231 1.77 -5.94 -5.99
N TRP A 232 2.10 -6.43 -7.18
CA TRP A 232 2.80 -7.68 -7.36
C TRP A 232 4.18 -7.65 -6.69
N ILE A 233 5.00 -6.63 -6.95
CA ILE A 233 6.32 -6.45 -6.34
C ILE A 233 6.23 -6.45 -4.80
N MET A 234 5.27 -5.72 -4.25
CA MET A 234 5.07 -5.61 -2.81
C MET A 234 4.63 -6.95 -2.20
N ILE A 235 3.75 -7.69 -2.85
CA ILE A 235 3.32 -9.03 -2.41
C ILE A 235 4.50 -10.01 -2.46
N GLN A 236 5.31 -10.03 -3.51
CA GLN A 236 6.50 -10.87 -3.61
C GLN A 236 7.55 -10.55 -2.53
N ALA A 237 7.57 -9.32 -2.04
CA ALA A 237 8.40 -8.92 -0.92
C ALA A 237 7.84 -9.35 0.45
N GLY A 238 6.54 -9.69 0.53
CA GLY A 238 5.86 -10.14 1.74
C GLY A 238 4.83 -9.17 2.30
N PHE A 239 4.62 -8.02 1.66
CA PHE A 239 3.60 -7.06 2.06
C PHE A 239 2.19 -7.51 1.63
N SER A 240 1.18 -6.89 2.22
CA SER A 240 -0.22 -7.01 1.81
C SER A 240 -0.82 -5.63 1.56
N GLY A 241 -1.44 -5.43 0.39
CA GLY A 241 -2.19 -4.22 0.08
C GLY A 241 -3.58 -4.24 0.74
N ILE A 242 -4.29 -3.11 0.64
CA ILE A 242 -5.68 -2.98 1.08
C ILE A 242 -6.60 -2.67 -0.12
N LEU A 243 -7.90 -2.93 0.04
CA LEU A 243 -8.86 -2.77 -1.05
C LEU A 243 -9.40 -1.34 -1.20
N SER A 244 -9.02 -0.42 -0.33
CA SER A 244 -9.45 0.99 -0.33
C SER A 244 -8.45 1.96 -0.96
N GLU A 245 -7.17 1.57 -1.06
CA GLU A 245 -6.09 2.44 -1.46
C GLU A 245 -5.04 1.65 -2.24
N TRP A 246 -4.64 2.13 -3.44
CA TRP A 246 -3.68 1.41 -4.28
C TRP A 246 -2.23 1.57 -3.79
N TRP A 247 -1.95 2.61 -3.00
CA TRP A 247 -0.61 2.97 -2.51
C TRP A 247 -0.23 2.33 -1.18
N HIS A 248 -1.21 1.87 -0.36
CA HIS A 248 -0.99 1.42 1.02
C HIS A 248 -0.65 -0.06 1.11
N PHE A 249 0.42 -0.38 1.86
CA PHE A 249 0.87 -1.75 2.10
C PHE A 249 1.25 -1.99 3.55
N ASN A 250 0.68 -3.03 4.16
CA ASN A 250 0.99 -3.50 5.49
C ASN A 250 2.04 -4.61 5.43
N ALA A 251 3.06 -4.58 6.31
CA ALA A 251 4.09 -5.62 6.37
C ALA A 251 3.58 -6.92 6.99
N PHE A 252 2.75 -6.82 8.03
CA PHE A 252 2.27 -7.98 8.78
C PHE A 252 0.79 -7.81 9.15
N PRO A 253 0.08 -8.91 9.50
CA PRO A 253 -1.26 -8.82 10.05
C PRO A 253 -1.31 -7.99 11.34
N LYS A 254 -2.35 -7.20 11.53
CA LYS A 254 -2.49 -6.27 12.67
C LYS A 254 -2.25 -6.92 14.04
N LYS A 255 -2.70 -8.18 14.22
CA LYS A 255 -2.47 -8.94 15.47
C LYS A 255 -1.00 -9.19 15.72
N GLU A 256 -0.24 -9.50 14.67
CA GLU A 256 1.20 -9.74 14.74
C GLU A 256 1.96 -8.45 15.02
N VAL A 257 1.64 -7.37 14.31
CA VAL A 257 2.26 -6.04 14.53
C VAL A 257 2.15 -5.64 16.00
N LYS A 258 0.94 -5.74 16.57
CA LYS A 258 0.69 -5.41 17.98
C LYS A 258 1.43 -6.30 18.99
N ALA A 259 1.75 -7.52 18.60
CA ALA A 259 2.50 -8.44 19.46
C ALA A 259 4.01 -8.20 19.37
N ARG A 260 4.51 -7.64 18.26
CA ARG A 260 5.94 -7.47 18.00
C ARG A 260 6.45 -6.06 18.24
N PHE A 261 5.63 -5.05 17.99
CA PHE A 261 6.06 -3.66 17.95
C PHE A 261 5.22 -2.78 18.86
N GLN A 262 5.83 -1.72 19.35
CA GLN A 262 5.15 -0.68 20.12
C GLN A 262 4.70 0.45 19.18
N ILE A 263 3.68 1.18 19.62
CA ILE A 263 3.30 2.42 18.93
C ILE A 263 4.37 3.48 19.21
N VAL A 264 4.75 4.18 18.18
CA VAL A 264 5.56 5.39 18.25
C VAL A 264 4.65 6.56 18.64
N ASP A 265 5.00 7.26 19.70
CA ASP A 265 4.28 8.44 20.20
C ASP A 265 4.97 9.74 19.80
#